data_42578fdf251ba29344c11052b72be973
#
_entry.id   42578fdf251ba29344c11052b72be973
#
_cell.length_a   1.000
_cell.length_b   1.000
_cell.length_c   1.000
_cell.angle_alpha   90.00
_cell.angle_beta   90.00
_cell.angle_gamma   90.00
#
_symmetry.space_group_name_H-M   'P 1'
#
loop_
_entity.id
_entity.type
_entity.pdbx_description
1 polymer ?
#
loop_
_entity_poly.entity_id
_entity_poly.type
_entity_poly.pdbx_seq_one_letter_code
_entity_poly.pdbx_strand_id
1 'polypeptide(L)'
;MKNHIISLVLLICFSGSIYSQDKESPWLFGVGVNSINPDDFQKSGYKLPSLSLSRYIFNNFSLGVNYSNNDVEISNENLYYYSIDGIIKYSIPVDSKILGVKIDPYLSAGYGLVNFGEGDVSFGSKNTSYGPSLGAGIDFQISKNIALNTGISYKSLDEKNAYSNLQHVVGIKFNFGKGDSDGDGVPDKKDHCPDHPGPIELNGCPDSDGDGIPDEKDQCPNSSGSISMNGCPDSDGDGISDINDLCPQKAGINGEACPDSDGDGLNDNLDNCPNEAGPISNGGCKLADLDNDGIPNIDDKCPNESG
;
A
#
# COMPACT_ATOMS: atom_id res chain seq x y z
N MET A 1 15.32 38.98 13.01
CA MET A 1 14.10 38.20 12.85
C MET A 1 14.13 37.19 11.68
N LYS A 2 15.16 37.15 10.81
CA LYS A 2 15.24 36.20 9.66
C LYS A 2 15.66 34.77 10.04
N ASN A 3 16.26 34.52 11.19
CA ASN A 3 16.88 33.23 11.53
C ASN A 3 15.99 32.28 12.38
N HIS A 4 14.83 32.71 12.86
CA HIS A 4 13.96 31.89 13.72
C HIS A 4 12.82 31.19 12.97
N ILE A 5 12.54 31.60 11.74
CA ILE A 5 11.47 30.95 10.91
C ILE A 5 11.94 29.62 10.33
N ILE A 6 13.24 29.50 10.02
CA ILE A 6 13.82 28.27 9.45
C ILE A 6 13.89 27.13 10.49
N SER A 7 14.09 27.47 11.78
CA SER A 7 14.13 26.44 12.84
C SER A 7 12.78 25.84 13.21
N LEU A 8 11.66 26.53 12.93
CA LEU A 8 10.33 26.02 13.27
C LEU A 8 9.80 24.99 12.25
N VAL A 9 10.32 25.01 11.02
CA VAL A 9 9.90 24.09 9.94
C VAL A 9 10.54 22.71 10.07
N LEU A 10 11.62 22.56 10.82
CA LEU A 10 12.41 21.33 10.92
C LEU A 10 12.02 20.38 12.07
N LEU A 11 11.07 20.76 12.94
CA LEU A 11 10.78 20.02 14.18
C LEU A 11 9.48 19.20 14.17
N ILE A 12 8.75 19.08 13.04
CA ILE A 12 7.43 18.39 12.98
C ILE A 12 7.48 17.14 12.08
N CYS A 13 8.58 16.44 12.06
CA CYS A 13 8.67 15.22 11.24
C CYS A 13 8.66 13.97 12.11
N PHE A 14 7.55 13.54 12.70
CA PHE A 14 7.40 12.12 13.12
C PHE A 14 6.03 11.84 13.75
N SER A 15 5.06 11.42 12.94
CA SER A 15 4.02 10.46 13.36
C SER A 15 3.20 10.06 12.12
N GLY A 16 3.10 8.77 11.86
CA GLY A 16 2.34 8.23 10.74
C GLY A 16 0.86 8.53 10.89
N SER A 17 0.25 9.06 9.85
CA SER A 17 -1.16 9.43 9.84
C SER A 17 -1.73 9.37 8.42
N ILE A 18 -3.00 9.08 8.34
CA ILE A 18 -3.77 8.92 7.11
C ILE A 18 -4.09 10.29 6.53
N TYR A 19 -3.66 10.59 5.32
CA TYR A 19 -3.81 11.89 4.64
C TYR A 19 -4.82 11.84 3.50
N SER A 20 -5.34 13.03 3.12
CA SER A 20 -6.23 13.19 1.97
C SER A 20 -5.52 12.98 0.63
N GLN A 21 -4.21 13.15 0.60
CA GLN A 21 -3.35 12.92 -0.55
C GLN A 21 -2.10 12.18 -0.05
N ASP A 22 -1.85 10.98 -0.58
CA ASP A 22 -0.81 10.06 -0.14
C ASP A 22 -0.19 9.31 -1.33
N LYS A 23 0.56 8.24 -1.08
CA LYS A 23 1.13 7.39 -2.12
C LYS A 23 0.06 6.68 -2.96
N GLU A 24 -1.05 6.27 -2.33
CA GLU A 24 -2.13 5.52 -2.99
C GLU A 24 -2.95 6.39 -3.93
N SER A 25 -3.21 7.64 -3.53
CA SER A 25 -3.95 8.63 -4.32
C SER A 25 -3.12 9.90 -4.49
N PRO A 26 -2.00 9.84 -5.28
CA PRO A 26 -1.00 10.89 -5.29
C PRO A 26 -1.47 12.21 -5.93
N TRP A 27 -2.52 12.19 -6.73
CA TRP A 27 -3.00 13.37 -7.42
C TRP A 27 -4.23 13.96 -6.74
N LEU A 28 -4.24 15.28 -6.64
CA LEU A 28 -5.35 16.06 -6.10
C LEU A 28 -5.72 17.17 -7.08
N PHE A 29 -6.94 17.13 -7.57
CA PHE A 29 -7.53 18.20 -8.38
C PHE A 29 -8.57 18.94 -7.55
N GLY A 30 -8.52 20.27 -7.55
CA GLY A 30 -9.48 21.12 -6.87
C GLY A 30 -10.15 22.10 -7.80
N VAL A 31 -11.43 22.34 -7.56
CA VAL A 31 -12.22 23.39 -8.19
C VAL A 31 -13.01 24.15 -7.13
N GLY A 32 -13.03 25.46 -7.22
CA GLY A 32 -13.71 26.28 -6.23
C GLY A 32 -13.89 27.72 -6.65
N VAL A 33 -14.41 28.49 -5.73
CA VAL A 33 -14.54 29.96 -5.80
C VAL A 33 -13.44 30.61 -5.00
N ASN A 34 -13.05 31.80 -5.41
CA ASN A 34 -12.09 32.60 -4.70
C ASN A 34 -12.60 34.04 -4.46
N SER A 35 -12.09 34.67 -3.43
CA SER A 35 -12.27 36.09 -3.12
C SER A 35 -10.90 36.69 -2.88
N ILE A 36 -10.64 37.86 -3.47
CA ILE A 36 -9.36 38.57 -3.42
C ILE A 36 -9.54 39.84 -2.61
N ASN A 37 -8.67 40.06 -1.66
CA ASN A 37 -8.58 41.29 -0.89
C ASN A 37 -7.20 41.93 -1.13
N PRO A 38 -7.07 42.87 -2.02
CA PRO A 38 -5.87 43.68 -2.13
C PRO A 38 -5.66 44.49 -0.86
N ASP A 39 -4.39 44.73 -0.49
CA ASP A 39 -4.06 45.58 0.64
C ASP A 39 -4.61 47.00 0.37
N ASP A 40 -5.29 47.57 1.36
CA ASP A 40 -5.89 48.91 1.35
C ASP A 40 -7.15 49.13 0.47
N PHE A 41 -7.76 48.07 -0.12
CA PHE A 41 -8.91 48.20 -1.02
C PHE A 41 -10.11 47.31 -0.64
N GLN A 42 -11.22 47.51 -1.38
CA GLN A 42 -12.44 46.75 -1.13
C GLN A 42 -12.30 45.30 -1.53
N LYS A 43 -12.94 44.46 -0.73
CA LYS A 43 -12.98 43.01 -0.91
C LYS A 43 -13.76 42.63 -2.18
N SER A 44 -13.19 41.77 -3.03
CA SER A 44 -13.94 41.18 -4.13
C SER A 44 -15.01 40.19 -3.63
N GLY A 45 -16.06 40.00 -4.42
CA GLY A 45 -16.98 38.88 -4.24
C GLY A 45 -16.31 37.52 -4.51
N TYR A 46 -16.99 36.44 -4.16
CA TYR A 46 -16.56 35.11 -4.55
C TYR A 46 -16.87 34.85 -6.03
N LYS A 47 -15.86 34.45 -6.79
CA LYS A 47 -15.98 34.12 -8.23
C LYS A 47 -15.31 32.78 -8.56
N LEU A 48 -15.80 32.14 -9.61
CA LEU A 48 -15.19 31.01 -10.29
C LEU A 48 -14.30 31.51 -11.45
N PRO A 49 -13.25 30.76 -11.84
CA PRO A 49 -12.74 29.57 -11.21
C PRO A 49 -11.59 29.84 -10.24
N SER A 50 -11.48 28.98 -9.23
CA SER A 50 -10.20 28.66 -8.61
C SER A 50 -9.92 27.20 -8.93
N LEU A 51 -8.79 26.90 -9.56
CA LEU A 51 -8.37 25.55 -9.95
C LEU A 51 -7.04 25.21 -9.27
N SER A 52 -6.93 24.00 -8.81
CA SER A 52 -5.69 23.49 -8.25
C SER A 52 -5.40 22.09 -8.74
N LEU A 53 -4.13 21.81 -9.02
CA LEU A 53 -3.64 20.47 -9.31
C LEU A 53 -2.36 20.27 -8.49
N SER A 54 -2.32 19.22 -7.70
CA SER A 54 -1.12 18.88 -6.92
C SER A 54 -0.85 17.40 -6.92
N ARG A 55 0.42 17.03 -6.71
CA ARG A 55 0.88 15.66 -6.58
C ARG A 55 1.63 15.47 -5.27
N TYR A 56 1.28 14.43 -4.54
CA TYR A 56 2.05 13.96 -3.39
C TYR A 56 3.46 13.55 -3.82
N ILE A 57 4.47 13.90 -3.03
CA ILE A 57 5.87 13.57 -3.31
C ILE A 57 6.43 12.66 -2.22
N PHE A 58 6.49 13.14 -0.99
CA PHE A 58 6.98 12.36 0.16
C PHE A 58 6.67 13.10 1.48
N ASN A 59 6.62 12.36 2.58
CA ASN A 59 6.56 12.91 3.95
C ASN A 59 5.57 14.08 4.11
N ASN A 60 4.34 13.91 3.60
CA ASN A 60 3.26 14.90 3.65
C ASN A 60 3.47 16.14 2.76
N PHE A 61 4.51 16.16 1.93
CA PHE A 61 4.75 17.20 0.96
C PHE A 61 4.11 16.89 -0.38
N SER A 62 3.49 17.90 -0.96
CA SER A 62 2.94 17.86 -2.32
C SER A 62 3.43 19.08 -3.09
N LEU A 63 3.64 18.90 -4.39
CA LEU A 63 3.89 19.98 -5.34
C LEU A 63 2.64 20.20 -6.19
N GLY A 64 2.35 21.44 -6.52
CA GLY A 64 1.18 21.74 -7.32
C GLY A 64 1.21 23.09 -8.00
N VAL A 65 0.15 23.33 -8.75
CA VAL A 65 -0.13 24.60 -9.42
C VAL A 65 -1.54 25.03 -9.07
N ASN A 66 -1.68 26.30 -8.70
CA ASN A 66 -2.97 26.94 -8.49
C ASN A 66 -3.19 27.98 -9.58
N TYR A 67 -4.38 28.00 -10.13
CA TYR A 67 -4.91 29.07 -10.98
C TYR A 67 -6.13 29.70 -10.32
N SER A 68 -6.20 31.01 -10.32
CA SER A 68 -7.35 31.76 -9.83
C SER A 68 -7.65 32.94 -10.74
N ASN A 69 -8.91 33.22 -10.91
CA ASN A 69 -9.36 34.40 -11.60
C ASN A 69 -10.52 35.06 -10.83
N ASN A 70 -10.60 36.38 -10.89
CA ASN A 70 -11.65 37.17 -10.25
C ASN A 70 -11.72 38.58 -10.88
N ASP A 71 -12.74 39.36 -10.55
CA ASP A 71 -12.76 40.79 -10.76
C ASP A 71 -12.62 41.47 -9.41
N VAL A 72 -11.78 42.48 -9.35
CA VAL A 72 -11.49 43.25 -8.14
C VAL A 72 -11.79 44.71 -8.41
N GLU A 73 -12.55 45.33 -7.53
CA GLU A 73 -12.79 46.77 -7.59
C GLU A 73 -11.72 47.52 -6.84
N ILE A 74 -10.91 48.32 -7.53
CA ILE A 74 -9.85 49.16 -6.97
C ILE A 74 -10.12 50.58 -7.42
N SER A 75 -10.28 51.52 -6.44
CA SER A 75 -10.50 52.94 -6.72
C SER A 75 -11.68 53.25 -7.66
N ASN A 76 -12.79 52.49 -7.56
CA ASN A 76 -13.98 52.52 -8.42
C ASN A 76 -13.75 52.03 -9.86
N GLU A 77 -12.64 51.36 -10.13
CA GLU A 77 -12.37 50.68 -11.38
C GLU A 77 -12.45 49.18 -11.20
N ASN A 78 -13.17 48.47 -12.09
CA ASN A 78 -13.19 47.01 -12.09
C ASN A 78 -12.01 46.50 -12.89
N LEU A 79 -11.06 45.87 -12.15
CA LEU A 79 -9.91 45.24 -12.74
C LEU A 79 -10.08 43.73 -12.79
N TYR A 80 -9.69 43.16 -13.90
CA TYR A 80 -9.60 41.70 -14.03
C TYR A 80 -8.36 41.19 -13.33
N TYR A 81 -8.53 40.21 -12.44
CA TYR A 81 -7.45 39.55 -11.70
C TYR A 81 -7.28 38.11 -12.18
N TYR A 82 -6.06 37.69 -12.48
CA TYR A 82 -5.71 36.31 -12.53
C TYR A 82 -4.35 36.03 -11.87
N SER A 83 -4.18 34.81 -11.34
CA SER A 83 -2.92 34.34 -10.80
C SER A 83 -2.64 32.91 -11.20
N ILE A 84 -1.35 32.59 -11.37
CA ILE A 84 -0.81 31.24 -11.52
C ILE A 84 0.34 31.08 -10.54
N ASP A 85 0.24 30.11 -9.64
CA ASP A 85 1.21 29.86 -8.58
C ASP A 85 1.69 28.42 -8.63
N GLY A 86 3.03 28.25 -8.67
CA GLY A 86 3.65 27.00 -8.25
C GLY A 86 3.68 26.94 -6.72
N ILE A 87 3.18 25.87 -6.13
CA ILE A 87 3.06 25.71 -4.68
C ILE A 87 3.73 24.44 -4.17
N ILE A 88 4.28 24.54 -2.97
CA ILE A 88 4.61 23.41 -2.10
C ILE A 88 3.60 23.42 -0.97
N LYS A 89 2.92 22.30 -0.78
CA LYS A 89 1.95 22.09 0.30
C LYS A 89 2.52 21.08 1.29
N TYR A 90 2.40 21.37 2.59
CA TYR A 90 2.69 20.44 3.68
C TYR A 90 1.40 20.13 4.45
N SER A 91 0.95 18.87 4.40
CA SER A 91 -0.21 18.42 5.18
C SER A 91 0.22 18.12 6.61
N ILE A 92 -0.40 18.78 7.58
CA ILE A 92 -0.07 18.64 9.00
C ILE A 92 -0.64 17.32 9.49
N PRO A 93 0.21 16.40 10.04
CA PRO A 93 -0.24 15.10 10.50
C PRO A 93 -1.07 15.21 11.79
N VAL A 94 -2.38 15.28 11.67
CA VAL A 94 -3.31 15.27 12.80
C VAL A 94 -4.42 14.27 12.55
N ASP A 95 -4.72 13.44 13.53
CA ASP A 95 -5.91 12.58 13.53
C ASP A 95 -7.02 13.29 14.31
N SER A 96 -7.63 14.26 13.66
CA SER A 96 -8.68 15.08 14.27
C SER A 96 -9.96 15.07 13.44
N LYS A 97 -11.09 15.17 14.12
CA LYS A 97 -12.42 15.27 13.50
C LYS A 97 -13.15 16.50 14.02
N ILE A 98 -13.82 17.20 13.14
CA ILE A 98 -14.77 18.27 13.48
C ILE A 98 -16.16 17.79 13.08
N LEU A 99 -17.10 17.76 14.02
CA LEU A 99 -18.47 17.24 13.80
C LEU A 99 -18.51 15.83 13.17
N GLY A 100 -17.54 14.96 13.53
CA GLY A 100 -17.44 13.62 12.98
C GLY A 100 -16.73 13.52 11.60
N VAL A 101 -16.44 14.65 10.96
CA VAL A 101 -15.74 14.72 9.67
C VAL A 101 -14.25 14.81 9.93
N LYS A 102 -13.45 13.95 9.29
CA LYS A 102 -11.99 14.00 9.35
C LYS A 102 -11.49 15.28 8.70
N ILE A 103 -10.52 15.93 9.33
CA ILE A 103 -9.89 17.16 8.84
C ILE A 103 -8.42 16.93 8.53
N ASP A 104 -7.94 17.55 7.44
CA ASP A 104 -6.54 17.56 7.02
C ASP A 104 -6.07 19.01 6.87
N PRO A 105 -5.56 19.63 7.94
CA PRO A 105 -5.01 20.98 7.88
C PRO A 105 -3.68 20.98 7.12
N TYR A 106 -3.39 22.09 6.42
CA TYR A 106 -2.16 22.22 5.65
C TYR A 106 -1.59 23.64 5.69
N LEU A 107 -0.30 23.72 5.44
CA LEU A 107 0.43 24.94 5.11
C LEU A 107 0.86 24.90 3.65
N SER A 108 0.97 26.04 3.01
CA SER A 108 1.48 26.16 1.65
C SER A 108 2.43 27.34 1.51
N ALA A 109 3.43 27.16 0.68
CA ALA A 109 4.32 28.22 0.23
C ALA A 109 4.41 28.15 -1.28
N GLY A 110 4.44 29.29 -1.95
CA GLY A 110 4.48 29.33 -3.39
C GLY A 110 5.19 30.55 -3.93
N TYR A 111 5.35 30.52 -5.25
CA TYR A 111 5.81 31.65 -6.05
C TYR A 111 5.04 31.63 -7.37
N GLY A 112 4.59 32.80 -7.80
CA GLY A 112 3.82 32.84 -9.01
C GLY A 112 3.58 34.24 -9.55
N LEU A 113 2.82 34.30 -10.64
CA LEU A 113 2.46 35.54 -11.30
C LEU A 113 1.04 35.97 -10.89
N VAL A 114 0.87 37.29 -10.90
CA VAL A 114 -0.42 37.97 -10.78
C VAL A 114 -0.52 39.01 -11.87
N ASN A 115 -1.70 39.16 -12.42
CA ASN A 115 -2.02 40.24 -13.32
C ASN A 115 -3.30 40.94 -12.83
N PHE A 116 -3.22 42.28 -12.77
CA PHE A 116 -4.38 43.15 -12.61
C PHE A 116 -4.49 43.98 -13.89
N GLY A 117 -5.52 43.80 -14.70
CA GLY A 117 -5.65 44.46 -15.98
C GLY A 117 -7.07 44.72 -16.44
N GLU A 118 -7.23 45.60 -17.41
CA GLU A 118 -8.49 45.79 -18.15
C GLU A 118 -8.56 44.76 -19.28
N GLY A 119 -9.47 43.75 -19.16
CA GLY A 119 -9.78 42.79 -20.22
C GLY A 119 -8.80 41.66 -20.42
N ASP A 120 -8.72 41.09 -21.58
CA ASP A 120 -8.15 39.78 -21.95
C ASP A 120 -6.82 39.34 -21.31
N VAL A 121 -6.77 38.05 -20.95
CA VAL A 121 -5.58 37.35 -20.42
C VAL A 121 -4.44 37.41 -21.44
N SER A 122 -3.49 38.31 -21.24
CA SER A 122 -2.27 38.40 -22.03
C SER A 122 -1.05 38.09 -21.17
N PHE A 123 -0.47 36.91 -21.35
CA PHE A 123 0.78 36.52 -20.68
C PHE A 123 1.91 37.47 -21.07
N GLY A 124 2.58 38.05 -20.05
CA GLY A 124 3.70 38.98 -20.25
C GLY A 124 3.29 40.41 -20.55
N SER A 125 2.05 40.82 -20.22
CA SER A 125 1.64 42.23 -20.27
C SER A 125 2.41 43.07 -19.23
N LYS A 126 2.45 44.41 -19.44
CA LYS A 126 3.11 45.35 -18.51
C LYS A 126 2.52 45.35 -17.09
N ASN A 127 1.36 44.72 -16.89
CA ASN A 127 0.66 44.63 -15.61
C ASN A 127 0.85 43.29 -14.90
N THR A 128 1.83 42.47 -15.34
CA THR A 128 2.14 41.19 -14.71
C THR A 128 3.23 41.36 -13.65
N SER A 129 2.96 40.94 -12.46
CA SER A 129 3.87 40.97 -11.32
C SER A 129 4.11 39.58 -10.79
N TYR A 130 5.26 39.36 -10.16
CA TYR A 130 5.65 38.07 -9.60
C TYR A 130 5.93 38.22 -8.11
N GLY A 131 5.58 37.22 -7.31
CA GLY A 131 5.88 37.27 -5.90
C GLY A 131 5.65 35.95 -5.16
N PRO A 132 6.22 35.86 -3.94
CA PRO A 132 5.99 34.74 -3.05
C PRO A 132 4.58 34.76 -2.45
N SER A 133 4.08 33.58 -2.14
CA SER A 133 2.83 33.40 -1.39
C SER A 133 3.02 32.44 -0.22
N LEU A 134 2.29 32.71 0.87
CA LEU A 134 2.18 31.83 2.02
C LEU A 134 0.70 31.62 2.32
N GLY A 135 0.33 30.39 2.64
CA GLY A 135 -1.06 30.06 2.91
C GLY A 135 -1.24 28.96 3.94
N ALA A 136 -2.47 28.84 4.38
CA ALA A 136 -2.93 27.77 5.24
C ALA A 136 -4.37 27.40 4.87
N GLY A 137 -4.77 26.18 5.17
CA GLY A 137 -6.14 25.74 4.93
C GLY A 137 -6.46 24.41 5.59
N ILE A 138 -7.70 23.98 5.37
CA ILE A 138 -8.22 22.74 5.91
C ILE A 138 -9.00 22.04 4.79
N ASP A 139 -8.75 20.76 4.61
CA ASP A 139 -9.52 19.84 3.81
C ASP A 139 -10.43 19.02 4.74
N PHE A 140 -11.75 19.04 4.50
CA PHE A 140 -12.76 18.25 5.22
C PHE A 140 -13.10 17.02 4.38
N GLN A 141 -12.72 15.82 4.81
CA GLN A 141 -12.91 14.59 4.08
C GLN A 141 -14.37 14.14 4.09
N ILE A 142 -15.06 14.25 2.96
CA ILE A 142 -16.43 13.79 2.80
C ILE A 142 -16.48 12.31 2.41
N SER A 143 -15.51 11.85 1.60
CA SER A 143 -15.33 10.45 1.24
C SER A 143 -13.85 10.15 0.98
N LYS A 144 -13.48 8.89 0.71
CA LYS A 144 -12.09 8.50 0.37
C LYS A 144 -11.48 9.40 -0.73
N ASN A 145 -12.29 9.84 -1.71
CA ASN A 145 -11.81 10.55 -2.90
C ASN A 145 -12.29 12.00 -3.01
N ILE A 146 -13.09 12.50 -2.05
CA ILE A 146 -13.69 13.85 -2.11
C ILE A 146 -13.51 14.58 -0.80
N ALA A 147 -12.99 15.80 -0.87
CA ALA A 147 -12.89 16.71 0.27
C ALA A 147 -13.48 18.09 -0.05
N LEU A 148 -14.10 18.73 0.94
CA LEU A 148 -14.35 20.17 0.90
C LEU A 148 -13.10 20.89 1.39
N ASN A 149 -12.73 21.96 0.69
CA ASN A 149 -11.55 22.76 1.02
C ASN A 149 -11.92 24.19 1.41
N THR A 150 -11.28 24.71 2.42
CA THR A 150 -11.19 26.15 2.64
C THR A 150 -9.75 26.52 2.93
N GLY A 151 -9.27 27.62 2.36
CA GLY A 151 -7.88 28.06 2.53
C GLY A 151 -7.74 29.56 2.32
N ILE A 152 -6.72 30.10 2.98
CA ILE A 152 -6.29 31.47 2.83
C ILE A 152 -4.84 31.50 2.37
N SER A 153 -4.47 32.44 1.54
CA SER A 153 -3.10 32.69 1.13
C SER A 153 -2.82 34.18 1.00
N TYR A 154 -1.70 34.63 1.50
CA TYR A 154 -1.20 35.99 1.29
C TYR A 154 -0.10 35.97 0.25
N LYS A 155 -0.23 36.83 -0.76
CA LYS A 155 0.77 37.05 -1.80
C LYS A 155 1.39 38.41 -1.66
N SER A 156 2.70 38.43 -1.52
CA SER A 156 3.49 39.67 -1.41
C SER A 156 4.07 40.02 -2.79
N LEU A 157 3.80 41.22 -3.27
CA LEU A 157 4.27 41.72 -4.56
C LEU A 157 5.11 42.96 -4.31
N ASP A 158 6.22 43.08 -5.01
CA ASP A 158 7.26 44.10 -4.72
C ASP A 158 7.36 45.20 -5.80
N GLU A 159 6.34 45.33 -6.66
CA GLU A 159 6.37 46.26 -7.80
C GLU A 159 5.44 47.47 -7.60
N LYS A 160 5.82 48.60 -8.22
CA LYS A 160 5.14 49.90 -8.03
C LYS A 160 3.65 49.92 -8.46
N ASN A 161 3.16 48.94 -9.22
CA ASN A 161 1.78 48.84 -9.69
C ASN A 161 1.15 47.50 -9.34
N ALA A 162 1.68 46.82 -8.34
CA ALA A 162 1.22 45.53 -7.89
C ALA A 162 0.67 45.60 -6.47
N TYR A 163 -0.49 45.03 -6.28
CA TYR A 163 -1.15 45.00 -4.98
C TYR A 163 -0.92 43.64 -4.34
N SER A 164 -0.18 43.63 -3.21
CA SER A 164 -0.18 42.50 -2.32
C SER A 164 -1.62 42.16 -1.92
N ASN A 165 -1.96 40.87 -1.82
CA ASN A 165 -3.35 40.50 -1.61
C ASN A 165 -3.51 39.27 -0.74
N LEU A 166 -4.61 39.25 0.01
CA LEU A 166 -5.10 38.10 0.72
C LEU A 166 -6.16 37.41 -0.14
N GLN A 167 -5.94 36.18 -0.50
CA GLN A 167 -6.89 35.32 -1.22
C GLN A 167 -7.54 34.34 -0.27
N HIS A 168 -8.85 34.18 -0.37
CA HIS A 168 -9.60 33.12 0.29
C HIS A 168 -10.23 32.22 -0.79
N VAL A 169 -10.07 30.89 -0.63
CA VAL A 169 -10.59 29.88 -1.53
C VAL A 169 -11.53 28.95 -0.78
N VAL A 170 -12.66 28.63 -1.40
CA VAL A 170 -13.57 27.57 -0.95
C VAL A 170 -13.89 26.68 -2.16
N GLY A 171 -13.77 25.38 -2.01
CA GLY A 171 -13.95 24.47 -3.14
C GLY A 171 -14.09 23.00 -2.76
N ILE A 172 -14.11 22.17 -3.80
CA ILE A 172 -14.12 20.74 -3.71
C ILE A 172 -12.82 20.21 -4.30
N LYS A 173 -12.22 19.26 -3.64
CA LYS A 173 -11.03 18.55 -4.10
C LYS A 173 -11.34 17.09 -4.37
N PHE A 174 -10.74 16.55 -5.40
CA PHE A 174 -10.87 15.16 -5.84
C PHE A 174 -9.49 14.50 -5.83
N ASN A 175 -9.36 13.42 -5.06
CA ASN A 175 -8.19 12.56 -5.08
C ASN A 175 -8.31 11.53 -6.20
N PHE A 176 -7.24 11.33 -6.96
CA PHE A 176 -7.17 10.33 -8.00
C PHE A 176 -5.72 9.88 -8.24
N GLY A 177 -5.60 8.68 -8.77
CA GLY A 177 -4.31 8.07 -9.07
C GLY A 177 -4.48 6.56 -9.17
N LYS A 178 -3.40 5.89 -9.47
CA LYS A 178 -3.32 4.44 -9.30
C LYS A 178 -2.87 4.23 -7.86
N GLY A 179 -3.75 3.69 -7.02
CA GLY A 179 -3.39 3.15 -5.72
C GLY A 179 -2.38 2.01 -5.93
N ASP A 180 -1.37 1.96 -5.09
CA ASP A 180 -0.38 0.90 -4.96
C ASP A 180 0.03 1.00 -3.49
N SER A 181 -0.75 0.30 -2.65
CA SER A 181 -0.77 0.53 -1.20
C SER A 181 0.50 0.04 -0.51
N ASP A 182 1.05 -1.07 -0.98
CA ASP A 182 2.27 -1.68 -0.44
C ASP A 182 3.54 -1.31 -1.22
N GLY A 183 3.38 -0.73 -2.43
CA GLY A 183 4.48 -0.19 -3.22
C GLY A 183 5.26 -1.22 -4.01
N ASP A 184 4.67 -2.36 -4.32
CA ASP A 184 5.30 -3.45 -5.08
C ASP A 184 5.28 -3.25 -6.61
N GLY A 185 4.55 -2.24 -7.09
CA GLY A 185 4.41 -1.91 -8.52
C GLY A 185 3.15 -2.48 -9.16
N VAL A 186 2.34 -3.25 -8.43
CA VAL A 186 1.03 -3.73 -8.86
C VAL A 186 -0.05 -2.78 -8.30
N PRO A 187 -0.84 -2.12 -9.14
CA PRO A 187 -1.90 -1.25 -8.64
C PRO A 187 -2.97 -2.04 -7.86
N ASP A 188 -3.49 -1.50 -6.73
CA ASP A 188 -4.50 -2.13 -5.86
C ASP A 188 -5.67 -2.79 -6.59
N LYS A 189 -6.09 -2.23 -7.74
CA LYS A 189 -7.19 -2.78 -8.56
C LYS A 189 -6.84 -4.07 -9.29
N LYS A 190 -5.55 -4.36 -9.41
CA LYS A 190 -5.00 -5.54 -10.09
C LYS A 190 -4.23 -6.43 -9.13
N ASP A 191 -4.03 -5.93 -7.93
CA ASP A 191 -3.35 -6.58 -6.85
C ASP A 191 -4.33 -7.48 -6.08
N HIS A 192 -3.95 -8.73 -5.91
CA HIS A 192 -4.71 -9.67 -5.10
C HIS A 192 -4.38 -9.52 -3.61
N CYS A 193 -3.22 -8.95 -3.28
CA CYS A 193 -2.73 -8.75 -1.91
C CYS A 193 -2.32 -7.29 -1.64
N PRO A 194 -3.23 -6.28 -1.76
CA PRO A 194 -2.90 -4.85 -1.84
C PRO A 194 -2.19 -4.25 -0.63
N ASP A 195 -2.07 -4.97 0.46
CA ASP A 195 -1.43 -4.54 1.72
C ASP A 195 -0.13 -5.31 2.00
N HIS A 196 0.25 -6.27 1.14
CA HIS A 196 1.41 -7.15 1.30
C HIS A 196 2.18 -7.26 -0.02
N PRO A 197 3.36 -6.64 -0.09
CA PRO A 197 4.11 -6.55 -1.34
C PRO A 197 4.54 -7.92 -1.86
N GLY A 198 4.32 -8.15 -3.15
CA GLY A 198 4.69 -9.37 -3.83
C GLY A 198 5.07 -9.17 -5.29
N PRO A 199 5.54 -10.21 -5.99
CA PRO A 199 5.95 -10.09 -7.38
C PRO A 199 4.76 -9.91 -8.34
N ILE A 200 5.01 -9.21 -9.44
CA ILE A 200 4.01 -8.92 -10.48
C ILE A 200 3.46 -10.21 -11.10
N GLU A 201 4.31 -11.23 -11.20
CA GLU A 201 3.98 -12.56 -11.73
C GLU A 201 2.90 -13.26 -10.91
N LEU A 202 2.82 -12.98 -9.61
CA LEU A 202 1.83 -13.50 -8.68
C LEU A 202 0.72 -12.50 -8.35
N ASN A 203 0.55 -11.48 -9.21
CA ASN A 203 -0.43 -10.41 -9.06
C ASN A 203 -0.32 -9.67 -7.71
N GLY A 204 0.90 -9.39 -7.26
CA GLY A 204 1.17 -8.64 -6.05
C GLY A 204 1.12 -9.46 -4.76
N CYS A 205 0.92 -10.77 -4.80
CA CYS A 205 0.91 -11.58 -3.59
C CYS A 205 2.32 -12.10 -3.24
N PRO A 206 2.69 -12.09 -1.94
CA PRO A 206 3.97 -12.60 -1.48
C PRO A 206 4.11 -14.10 -1.72
N ASP A 207 5.36 -14.53 -1.91
CA ASP A 207 5.82 -15.90 -2.07
C ASP A 207 7.11 -16.02 -1.24
N SER A 208 6.98 -16.54 -0.05
CA SER A 208 8.04 -16.47 0.97
C SER A 208 9.20 -17.42 0.72
N ASP A 209 8.97 -18.56 0.05
CA ASP A 209 10.00 -19.56 -0.26
C ASP A 209 10.40 -19.58 -1.75
N GLY A 210 9.66 -18.86 -2.62
CA GLY A 210 10.03 -18.64 -4.01
C GLY A 210 9.71 -19.81 -4.93
N ASP A 211 8.71 -20.63 -4.62
CA ASP A 211 8.33 -21.80 -5.43
C ASP A 211 7.31 -21.45 -6.53
N GLY A 212 6.80 -20.20 -6.54
CA GLY A 212 5.85 -19.71 -7.52
C GLY A 212 4.40 -19.85 -7.10
N ILE A 213 4.12 -20.24 -5.87
CA ILE A 213 2.79 -20.32 -5.27
C ILE A 213 2.68 -19.22 -4.21
N PRO A 214 1.67 -18.34 -4.29
CA PRO A 214 1.47 -17.32 -3.26
C PRO A 214 1.23 -17.95 -1.88
N ASP A 215 1.78 -17.34 -0.82
CA ASP A 215 1.65 -17.80 0.58
C ASP A 215 0.21 -18.15 0.98
N GLU A 216 -0.79 -17.43 0.47
CA GLU A 216 -2.22 -17.69 0.74
C GLU A 216 -2.73 -19.01 0.15
N LYS A 217 -2.06 -19.53 -0.88
CA LYS A 217 -2.43 -20.75 -1.61
C LYS A 217 -1.46 -21.89 -1.37
N ASP A 218 -0.41 -21.61 -0.62
CA ASP A 218 0.64 -22.55 -0.28
C ASP A 218 0.35 -23.21 1.07
N GLN A 219 0.39 -24.54 1.10
CA GLN A 219 0.26 -25.28 2.35
C GLN A 219 1.56 -25.26 3.17
N CYS A 220 2.69 -24.97 2.52
CA CYS A 220 4.01 -24.93 3.13
C CYS A 220 4.75 -23.61 2.81
N PRO A 221 4.25 -22.40 3.20
CA PRO A 221 4.73 -21.10 2.72
C PRO A 221 6.19 -20.75 3.03
N ASN A 222 6.92 -21.61 3.69
CA ASN A 222 8.32 -21.43 4.05
C ASN A 222 9.21 -22.58 3.58
N SER A 223 8.68 -23.49 2.76
CA SER A 223 9.39 -24.71 2.34
C SER A 223 9.00 -25.07 0.91
N SER A 224 9.76 -24.55 -0.04
CA SER A 224 9.54 -24.67 -1.47
C SER A 224 9.19 -26.08 -1.93
N GLY A 225 8.08 -26.21 -2.64
CA GLY A 225 7.58 -27.49 -3.17
C GLY A 225 6.98 -27.37 -4.57
N SER A 226 6.22 -28.36 -4.97
CA SER A 226 5.62 -28.38 -6.28
C SER A 226 4.13 -27.98 -6.26
N ILE A 227 3.64 -27.45 -7.37
CA ILE A 227 2.20 -27.13 -7.56
C ILE A 227 1.34 -28.38 -7.34
N SER A 228 1.82 -29.56 -7.73
CA SER A 228 1.11 -30.83 -7.54
C SER A 228 0.94 -31.23 -6.07
N MET A 229 1.83 -30.70 -5.20
CA MET A 229 1.83 -30.92 -3.74
C MET A 229 1.34 -29.69 -2.97
N ASN A 230 0.64 -28.74 -3.66
CA ASN A 230 0.17 -27.49 -3.07
C ASN A 230 1.27 -26.70 -2.35
N GLY A 231 2.48 -26.63 -2.92
CA GLY A 231 3.62 -25.90 -2.39
C GLY A 231 4.44 -26.65 -1.34
N CYS A 232 4.09 -27.89 -1.00
CA CYS A 232 4.86 -28.66 -0.06
C CYS A 232 5.96 -29.51 -0.74
N PRO A 233 7.14 -29.66 -0.10
CA PRO A 233 8.18 -30.56 -0.57
C PRO A 233 7.75 -32.03 -0.48
N ASP A 234 8.37 -32.86 -1.32
CA ASP A 234 8.34 -34.31 -1.32
C ASP A 234 9.79 -34.76 -1.35
N SER A 235 10.35 -35.02 -0.16
CA SER A 235 11.79 -35.17 0.02
C SER A 235 12.34 -36.47 -0.52
N ASP A 236 11.54 -37.53 -0.59
CA ASP A 236 11.96 -38.86 -1.10
C ASP A 236 11.40 -39.20 -2.47
N GLY A 237 10.43 -38.41 -2.96
CA GLY A 237 9.92 -38.51 -4.31
C GLY A 237 8.89 -39.60 -4.54
N ASP A 238 8.18 -40.04 -3.49
CA ASP A 238 7.17 -41.10 -3.62
C ASP A 238 5.77 -40.61 -4.06
N GLY A 239 5.60 -39.27 -4.12
CA GLY A 239 4.37 -38.65 -4.54
C GLY A 239 3.48 -38.21 -3.36
N ILE A 240 3.96 -38.30 -2.13
CA ILE A 240 3.30 -37.82 -0.91
C ILE A 240 4.14 -36.68 -0.35
N SER A 241 3.51 -35.54 -0.04
CA SER A 241 4.24 -34.41 0.52
C SER A 241 4.71 -34.72 1.96
N ASP A 242 5.88 -34.18 2.35
CA ASP A 242 6.50 -34.39 3.67
C ASP A 242 5.56 -34.18 4.85
N ILE A 243 4.60 -33.24 4.73
CA ILE A 243 3.61 -32.97 5.79
C ILE A 243 2.54 -34.05 5.92
N ASN A 244 2.33 -34.83 4.89
CA ASN A 244 1.35 -35.93 4.82
C ASN A 244 2.01 -37.31 4.83
N ASP A 245 3.34 -37.34 4.79
CA ASP A 245 4.12 -38.56 4.73
C ASP A 245 4.58 -39.00 6.14
N LEU A 246 4.35 -40.27 6.45
CA LEU A 246 4.81 -40.90 7.70
C LEU A 246 6.29 -41.17 7.67
N CYS A 247 6.92 -41.28 6.50
CA CYS A 247 8.32 -41.58 6.30
C CYS A 247 9.01 -40.60 5.34
N PRO A 248 9.02 -39.28 5.57
CA PRO A 248 9.40 -38.23 4.62
C PRO A 248 10.81 -38.32 4.02
N GLN A 249 11.60 -39.31 4.38
CA GLN A 249 12.98 -39.54 3.94
C GLN A 249 13.19 -40.94 3.31
N LYS A 250 12.10 -41.71 3.19
CA LYS A 250 12.15 -43.07 2.68
C LYS A 250 10.93 -43.35 1.84
N ALA A 251 11.08 -43.28 0.54
CA ALA A 251 10.01 -43.49 -0.43
C ALA A 251 9.23 -44.80 -0.23
N GLY A 252 7.94 -44.66 -0.07
CA GLY A 252 7.01 -45.78 -0.09
C GLY A 252 6.87 -46.39 -1.48
N ILE A 253 6.21 -47.53 -1.58
CA ILE A 253 5.97 -48.23 -2.84
C ILE A 253 4.47 -48.19 -3.14
N ASN A 254 4.10 -47.99 -4.43
CA ASN A 254 2.71 -47.97 -4.90
C ASN A 254 1.81 -46.87 -4.26
N GLY A 255 2.39 -45.74 -3.82
CA GLY A 255 1.64 -44.64 -3.23
C GLY A 255 1.35 -44.81 -1.72
N GLU A 256 2.09 -45.69 -1.09
CA GLU A 256 2.13 -45.79 0.37
C GLU A 256 3.20 -44.81 0.94
N ALA A 257 2.92 -44.23 2.09
CA ALA A 257 3.78 -43.23 2.75
C ALA A 257 5.06 -43.80 3.36
N CYS A 258 5.22 -45.09 3.42
CA CYS A 258 6.40 -45.76 3.96
C CYS A 258 6.74 -47.03 3.17
N PRO A 259 8.01 -47.42 3.05
CA PRO A 259 8.41 -48.68 2.45
C PRO A 259 7.93 -49.87 3.28
N ASP A 260 7.73 -51.00 2.61
CA ASP A 260 7.60 -52.34 3.16
C ASP A 260 8.80 -53.13 2.63
N SER A 261 9.86 -53.21 3.45
CA SER A 261 11.17 -53.70 2.99
C SER A 261 11.22 -55.19 2.75
N ASP A 262 10.40 -56.03 3.42
CA ASP A 262 10.34 -57.46 3.27
C ASP A 262 9.09 -57.96 2.59
N GLY A 263 8.10 -57.07 2.33
CA GLY A 263 6.93 -57.36 1.53
C GLY A 263 5.86 -58.17 2.25
N ASP A 264 5.76 -58.10 3.56
CA ASP A 264 4.80 -58.87 4.35
C ASP A 264 3.42 -58.17 4.52
N GLY A 265 3.31 -56.93 4.05
CA GLY A 265 2.10 -56.13 4.12
C GLY A 265 2.01 -55.22 5.33
N LEU A 266 3.08 -55.10 6.15
CA LEU A 266 3.30 -54.08 7.11
C LEU A 266 4.40 -53.12 6.61
N ASN A 267 4.20 -51.82 6.67
CA ASN A 267 5.27 -50.88 6.38
C ASN A 267 6.34 -50.93 7.50
N ASP A 268 7.59 -50.59 7.15
CA ASP A 268 8.75 -50.63 8.03
C ASP A 268 8.52 -49.88 9.38
N ASN A 269 7.67 -48.90 9.43
CA ASN A 269 7.40 -48.09 10.59
C ASN A 269 6.42 -48.76 11.58
N LEU A 270 5.59 -49.67 11.10
CA LEU A 270 4.63 -50.47 11.87
C LEU A 270 5.13 -51.89 12.11
N ASP A 271 6.16 -52.28 11.39
CA ASP A 271 6.76 -53.63 11.46
C ASP A 271 7.85 -53.72 12.56
N ASN A 272 7.71 -54.67 13.46
CA ASN A 272 8.71 -54.94 14.49
C ASN A 272 9.95 -55.62 13.93
N CYS A 273 9.88 -56.23 12.74
CA CYS A 273 10.95 -56.97 12.07
C CYS A 273 11.09 -56.55 10.59
N PRO A 274 11.40 -55.29 10.26
CA PRO A 274 11.27 -54.69 8.91
C PRO A 274 12.13 -55.33 7.80
N ASN A 275 12.87 -56.38 8.06
CA ASN A 275 13.72 -57.10 7.10
C ASN A 275 13.46 -58.59 7.13
N GLU A 276 12.40 -59.05 7.78
CA GLU A 276 12.10 -60.46 7.93
C GLU A 276 10.59 -60.73 7.92
N ALA A 277 10.01 -60.96 6.73
CA ALA A 277 8.61 -61.14 6.50
C ALA A 277 7.95 -62.12 7.47
N GLY A 278 6.89 -61.65 8.14
CA GLY A 278 6.10 -62.41 9.08
C GLY A 278 4.63 -62.06 9.07
N PRO A 279 3.76 -62.71 9.81
CA PRO A 279 2.33 -62.42 9.80
C PRO A 279 2.04 -61.12 10.54
N ILE A 280 1.11 -60.33 9.97
CA ILE A 280 0.62 -59.07 10.56
C ILE A 280 0.14 -59.26 12.01
N SER A 281 -0.44 -60.44 12.34
CA SER A 281 -0.89 -60.80 13.68
C SER A 281 0.25 -60.92 14.70
N ASN A 282 1.48 -61.04 14.25
CA ASN A 282 2.70 -61.08 15.07
C ASN A 282 3.56 -59.82 14.90
N GLY A 283 2.95 -58.71 14.37
CA GLY A 283 3.64 -57.45 14.18
C GLY A 283 4.75 -57.53 13.15
N GLY A 284 4.60 -58.31 12.07
CA GLY A 284 5.55 -58.46 10.98
C GLY A 284 6.70 -59.45 11.27
N CYS A 285 6.79 -59.97 12.45
CA CYS A 285 7.87 -60.88 12.78
C CYS A 285 7.48 -62.35 12.52
N LYS A 286 8.43 -63.17 12.10
CA LYS A 286 8.24 -64.63 12.02
C LYS A 286 7.79 -65.20 13.34
N LEU A 287 6.89 -66.17 13.26
CA LEU A 287 6.58 -66.96 14.44
C LEU A 287 7.77 -67.84 14.84
N ALA A 288 7.98 -67.92 16.13
CA ALA A 288 9.06 -68.78 16.65
C ALA A 288 8.82 -70.26 16.25
N ASP A 289 9.84 -70.89 15.72
CA ASP A 289 9.94 -72.33 15.41
C ASP A 289 11.25 -72.80 15.96
N LEU A 290 11.19 -73.46 17.13
CA LEU A 290 12.37 -73.80 17.93
C LEU A 290 13.14 -75.02 17.45
N ASP A 291 12.45 -75.94 16.82
CA ASP A 291 13.06 -77.20 16.31
C ASP A 291 13.27 -77.16 14.80
N ASN A 292 12.84 -76.07 14.09
CA ASN A 292 12.99 -75.77 12.68
C ASN A 292 12.36 -76.89 11.79
N ASP A 293 11.20 -77.41 12.19
CA ASP A 293 10.47 -78.39 11.37
C ASP A 293 9.49 -77.73 10.41
N GLY A 294 9.35 -76.39 10.43
CA GLY A 294 8.49 -75.56 9.57
C GLY A 294 7.10 -75.33 10.15
N ILE A 295 6.80 -75.83 11.36
CA ILE A 295 5.57 -75.55 12.09
C ILE A 295 5.87 -74.57 13.20
N PRO A 296 5.28 -73.37 13.22
CA PRO A 296 5.48 -72.40 14.29
C PRO A 296 5.10 -72.99 15.66
N ASN A 297 5.86 -72.64 16.72
CA ASN A 297 5.62 -73.15 18.07
C ASN A 297 4.19 -73.01 18.57
N ILE A 298 3.44 -71.95 18.08
CA ILE A 298 2.06 -71.74 18.46
C ILE A 298 1.09 -72.79 17.88
N ASP A 299 1.45 -73.39 16.74
CA ASP A 299 0.69 -74.37 16.04
C ASP A 299 1.24 -75.77 16.16
N ASP A 300 2.46 -75.91 16.77
CA ASP A 300 3.16 -77.15 16.93
C ASP A 300 2.83 -77.84 18.27
N LYS A 301 2.54 -79.14 18.18
CA LYS A 301 2.23 -79.98 19.33
C LYS A 301 3.49 -80.43 20.10
N CYS A 302 4.66 -80.44 19.43
CA CYS A 302 5.93 -80.85 19.98
C CYS A 302 7.02 -79.77 19.76
N PRO A 303 6.90 -78.54 20.22
CA PRO A 303 7.72 -77.38 19.83
C PRO A 303 9.24 -77.49 20.05
N ASN A 304 9.77 -78.57 20.51
CA ASN A 304 11.18 -78.82 20.72
C ASN A 304 11.65 -80.12 20.05
N GLU A 305 10.84 -80.79 19.28
CA GLU A 305 11.18 -82.08 18.62
C GLU A 305 10.61 -82.07 17.19
N SER A 306 11.52 -81.98 16.17
CA SER A 306 11.10 -81.96 14.76
C SER A 306 10.17 -83.12 14.41
N GLY A 307 8.95 -82.80 13.93
CA GLY A 307 7.88 -83.72 13.61
C GLY A 307 7.97 -84.32 12.22
#